data_9cdf5c7900f5181b8ab60f1504a9bb34
#
_entry.id   9cdf5c7900f5181b8ab60f1504a9bb34
#
_cell.length_a   1.000
_cell.length_b   1.000
_cell.length_c   1.000
_cell.angle_alpha   90.00
_cell.angle_beta   90.00
_cell.angle_gamma   90.00
#
_symmetry.space_group_name_H-M   'P 1'
#
loop_
_entity.id
_entity.type
_entity.pdbx_description
1 polymer ?
#
loop_
_entity_poly.entity_id
_entity_poly.type
_entity_poly.pdbx_seq_one_letter_code
_entity_poly.pdbx_strand_id
1 'polypeptide(L)'
;MKKDSSVLVKLSIFLCCLYFLFNSCSEPIPASKVTDISDIKAVVDIYQTLTDENDNSISVSLYDRKGKMFGNDSVNVTVNGKKIEYKIIQGLYYTKTYLYHTEKIAPENNQYEFQIQLANGKKFFLGSVPSLKLSSSRNIIYDEEASLNNDFSIQWSGLQDVNVLYLSKTVKVNTKEKSNVETFMEQPGDTIKIGPAGTYTLKKEKFSKPGETLDILGFEFTAEKTGTVNPQLLNGSSITINGNHDEQANFK
;
A
#
# COMPACT_ATOMS: atom_id res chain seq x y z
N MET A 1 -13.79 -38.27 48.81
CA MET A 1 -14.18 -37.77 47.47
C MET A 1 -13.32 -36.54 47.13
N LYS A 2 -12.24 -36.72 46.41
CA LYS A 2 -11.47 -35.59 45.85
C LYS A 2 -12.13 -35.20 44.53
N LYS A 3 -12.82 -34.10 44.48
CA LYS A 3 -13.41 -33.52 43.28
C LYS A 3 -12.28 -33.08 42.33
N ASP A 4 -12.29 -33.58 41.13
CA ASP A 4 -11.31 -33.29 40.07
C ASP A 4 -11.27 -31.79 39.70
N SER A 5 -10.38 -31.07 40.33
CA SER A 5 -10.12 -29.66 40.00
C SER A 5 -9.54 -29.50 38.57
N SER A 6 -8.98 -30.59 38.00
CA SER A 6 -8.39 -30.57 36.66
C SER A 6 -9.43 -30.45 35.54
N VAL A 7 -10.65 -30.97 35.75
CA VAL A 7 -11.74 -30.88 34.76
C VAL A 7 -12.32 -29.50 34.70
N LEU A 8 -12.46 -28.81 35.86
CA LEU A 8 -12.95 -27.45 35.95
C LEU A 8 -11.98 -26.44 35.27
N VAL A 9 -10.65 -26.64 35.44
CA VAL A 9 -9.65 -25.78 34.80
C VAL A 9 -9.65 -25.97 33.28
N LYS A 10 -9.74 -27.19 32.78
CA LYS A 10 -9.81 -27.50 31.33
C LYS A 10 -11.09 -26.93 30.70
N LEU A 11 -12.23 -27.01 31.39
CA LEU A 11 -13.49 -26.46 30.92
C LEU A 11 -13.45 -24.92 30.88
N SER A 12 -12.81 -24.28 31.87
CA SER A 12 -12.64 -22.83 31.92
C SER A 12 -11.76 -22.31 30.79
N ILE A 13 -10.65 -23.02 30.48
CA ILE A 13 -9.76 -22.66 29.35
C ILE A 13 -10.48 -22.83 28.02
N PHE A 14 -11.25 -23.90 27.86
CA PHE A 14 -12.03 -24.15 26.64
C PHE A 14 -13.11 -23.09 26.44
N LEU A 15 -13.80 -22.67 27.50
CA LEU A 15 -14.81 -21.59 27.44
C LEU A 15 -14.16 -20.24 27.12
N CYS A 16 -12.96 -19.95 27.65
CA CYS A 16 -12.21 -18.74 27.33
C CYS A 16 -11.78 -18.72 25.85
N CYS A 17 -11.29 -19.82 25.31
CA CYS A 17 -10.96 -19.94 23.88
C CYS A 17 -12.18 -19.76 22.97
N LEU A 18 -13.36 -20.30 23.36
CA LEU A 18 -14.59 -20.06 22.61
C LEU A 18 -14.99 -18.57 22.60
N TYR A 19 -14.80 -17.86 23.70
CA TYR A 19 -15.13 -16.42 23.78
C TYR A 19 -14.31 -15.57 22.81
N PHE A 20 -13.05 -15.95 22.55
CA PHE A 20 -12.19 -15.25 21.58
C PHE A 20 -12.56 -15.55 20.12
N LEU A 21 -13.18 -16.69 19.83
CA LEU A 21 -13.58 -17.07 18.47
C LEU A 21 -14.84 -16.32 17.97
N PHE A 22 -15.67 -15.78 18.88
CA PHE A 22 -16.91 -15.06 18.51
C PHE A 22 -16.74 -13.55 18.31
N ASN A 23 -15.56 -12.98 18.54
CA ASN A 23 -15.34 -11.54 18.41
C ASN A 23 -14.71 -11.11 17.06
N SER A 24 -14.59 -12.00 16.08
CA SER A 24 -13.75 -11.78 14.89
C SER A 24 -14.46 -11.24 13.64
N CYS A 25 -15.77 -11.01 13.67
CA CYS A 25 -16.48 -10.38 12.55
C CYS A 25 -17.35 -9.23 13.06
N SER A 26 -16.80 -8.03 13.16
CA SER A 26 -17.61 -6.85 13.43
C SER A 26 -18.20 -6.31 12.14
N GLU A 27 -19.48 -6.55 11.90
CA GLU A 27 -20.20 -5.82 10.86
C GLU A 27 -20.09 -4.31 11.10
N PRO A 28 -20.09 -3.49 10.03
CA PRO A 28 -20.10 -2.05 10.14
C PRO A 28 -21.30 -1.57 10.99
N ILE A 29 -21.07 -0.53 11.77
CA ILE A 29 -22.21 0.10 12.46
C ILE A 29 -23.09 0.83 11.46
N PRO A 30 -24.43 0.97 11.75
CA PRO A 30 -25.29 1.78 10.92
C PRO A 30 -24.80 3.22 10.79
N ALA A 31 -24.67 3.71 9.56
CA ALA A 31 -24.15 5.06 9.27
C ALA A 31 -24.99 6.18 9.93
N SER A 32 -26.27 5.94 10.21
CA SER A 32 -27.15 6.89 10.94
C SER A 32 -26.73 7.17 12.38
N LYS A 33 -25.84 6.34 12.96
CA LYS A 33 -25.31 6.56 14.32
C LYS A 33 -24.16 7.58 14.34
N VAL A 34 -23.60 7.92 13.20
CA VAL A 34 -22.54 8.92 13.08
C VAL A 34 -23.17 10.21 12.55
N THR A 35 -23.20 11.25 13.37
CA THR A 35 -23.94 12.48 13.09
C THR A 35 -23.08 13.73 12.99
N ASP A 36 -21.78 13.60 13.33
CA ASP A 36 -20.83 14.71 13.34
C ASP A 36 -19.43 14.23 12.92
N ILE A 37 -18.66 15.15 12.35
CA ILE A 37 -17.28 14.88 11.91
C ILE A 37 -16.34 14.50 13.05
N SER A 38 -16.59 15.03 14.25
CA SER A 38 -15.80 14.75 15.45
C SER A 38 -15.96 13.31 15.97
N ASP A 39 -16.89 12.54 15.40
CA ASP A 39 -17.07 11.11 15.68
C ASP A 39 -16.37 10.21 14.66
N ILE A 40 -15.67 10.81 13.68
CA ILE A 40 -15.11 10.09 12.52
C ILE A 40 -13.59 10.04 12.60
N LYS A 41 -13.03 8.84 12.44
CA LYS A 41 -11.66 8.64 11.96
C LYS A 41 -11.73 8.27 10.49
N ALA A 42 -11.09 9.05 9.62
CA ALA A 42 -10.98 8.80 8.19
C ALA A 42 -9.55 8.38 7.84
N VAL A 43 -9.41 7.27 7.13
CA VAL A 43 -8.13 6.80 6.57
C VAL A 43 -8.30 6.77 5.06
N VAL A 44 -7.52 7.58 4.38
CA VAL A 44 -7.53 7.71 2.92
C VAL A 44 -6.17 7.26 2.40
N ASP A 45 -6.19 6.26 1.53
CA ASP A 45 -5.03 5.73 0.85
C ASP A 45 -5.21 5.91 -0.65
N ILE A 46 -4.25 6.58 -1.27
CA ILE A 46 -4.17 6.80 -2.71
C ILE A 46 -2.92 6.09 -3.22
N TYR A 47 -3.08 5.31 -4.26
CA TYR A 47 -2.00 4.84 -5.09
C TYR A 47 -2.05 5.57 -6.43
N GLN A 48 -0.92 6.11 -6.91
CA GLN A 48 -0.80 6.78 -8.18
C GLN A 48 0.48 6.32 -8.88
N THR A 49 0.37 5.74 -10.09
CA THR A 49 1.54 5.44 -10.90
C THR A 49 2.31 6.72 -11.21
N LEU A 50 3.63 6.72 -11.04
CA LEU A 50 4.43 7.92 -11.30
C LEU A 50 4.58 8.26 -12.79
N THR A 51 4.15 7.39 -13.69
CA THR A 51 4.19 7.60 -15.15
C THR A 51 2.89 8.12 -15.74
N ASP A 52 1.75 7.94 -15.02
CA ASP A 52 0.43 8.40 -15.46
C ASP A 52 -0.42 8.76 -14.24
N GLU A 53 -0.80 10.04 -14.13
CA GLU A 53 -1.65 10.52 -13.02
C GLU A 53 -3.07 9.95 -13.04
N ASN A 54 -3.55 9.46 -14.20
CA ASN A 54 -4.86 8.82 -14.32
C ASN A 54 -4.82 7.35 -13.93
N ASP A 55 -3.64 6.74 -13.87
CA ASP A 55 -3.48 5.39 -13.35
C ASP A 55 -3.32 5.46 -11.82
N ASN A 56 -4.46 5.55 -11.17
CA ASN A 56 -4.56 5.68 -9.72
C ASN A 56 -5.74 4.89 -9.16
N SER A 57 -5.65 4.58 -7.88
CA SER A 57 -6.74 4.01 -7.08
C SER A 57 -6.85 4.76 -5.76
N ILE A 58 -8.07 4.97 -5.29
CA ILE A 58 -8.38 5.72 -4.09
C ILE A 58 -9.29 4.89 -3.20
N SER A 59 -8.87 4.70 -1.96
CA SER A 59 -9.63 3.98 -0.93
C SER A 59 -9.86 4.87 0.28
N VAL A 60 -11.10 4.92 0.78
CA VAL A 60 -11.48 5.66 1.98
C VAL A 60 -12.15 4.73 2.97
N SER A 61 -11.53 4.55 4.12
CA SER A 61 -12.06 3.77 5.24
C SER A 61 -12.51 4.71 6.36
N LEU A 62 -13.72 4.51 6.86
CA LEU A 62 -14.31 5.34 7.90
C LEU A 62 -14.55 4.51 9.17
N TYR A 63 -14.19 5.07 10.32
CA TYR A 63 -14.34 4.43 11.62
C TYR A 63 -15.01 5.39 12.62
N ASP A 64 -15.79 4.83 13.54
CA ASP A 64 -16.35 5.56 14.67
C ASP A 64 -15.34 5.74 15.81
N ARG A 65 -15.75 6.40 16.91
CA ARG A 65 -14.95 6.59 18.14
C ARG A 65 -14.47 5.29 18.79
N LYS A 66 -15.14 4.17 18.51
CA LYS A 66 -14.79 2.84 19.05
C LYS A 66 -13.91 2.06 18.10
N GLY A 67 -13.48 2.65 16.98
CA GLY A 67 -12.70 2.00 15.95
C GLY A 67 -13.50 1.00 15.12
N LYS A 68 -14.83 1.03 15.16
CA LYS A 68 -15.68 0.20 14.30
C LYS A 68 -15.89 0.88 12.97
N MET A 69 -15.75 0.13 11.89
CA MET A 69 -16.07 0.61 10.54
C MET A 69 -17.52 1.04 10.45
N PHE A 70 -17.79 2.09 9.69
CA PHE A 70 -19.13 2.46 9.26
C PHE A 70 -19.12 2.87 7.79
N GLY A 71 -20.26 2.77 7.16
CA GLY A 71 -20.44 3.18 5.77
C GLY A 71 -21.58 2.40 5.15
N ASN A 72 -22.21 3.02 4.18
CA ASN A 72 -23.21 2.43 3.28
C ASN A 72 -23.55 3.49 2.21
N ASP A 73 -24.49 3.19 1.36
CA ASP A 73 -24.93 4.11 0.28
C ASP A 73 -25.56 5.41 0.76
N SER A 74 -25.97 5.52 2.06
CA SER A 74 -26.51 6.77 2.63
C SER A 74 -25.44 7.78 3.03
N VAL A 75 -24.16 7.35 3.09
CA VAL A 75 -23.00 8.23 3.26
C VAL A 75 -22.39 8.47 1.89
N ASN A 76 -22.23 9.73 1.50
CA ASN A 76 -21.65 10.09 0.22
C ASN A 76 -20.23 10.64 0.44
N VAL A 77 -19.23 9.88 0.01
CA VAL A 77 -17.82 10.34 -0.01
C VAL A 77 -17.50 10.80 -1.42
N THR A 78 -16.83 11.93 -1.53
CA THR A 78 -16.37 12.48 -2.82
C THR A 78 -14.89 12.80 -2.81
N VAL A 79 -14.26 12.67 -3.97
CA VAL A 79 -12.93 13.19 -4.28
C VAL A 79 -13.04 14.14 -5.47
N ASN A 80 -12.54 15.36 -5.33
CA ASN A 80 -12.65 16.40 -6.37
C ASN A 80 -14.10 16.52 -6.89
N GLY A 81 -15.09 16.50 -5.99
CA GLY A 81 -16.51 16.55 -6.32
C GLY A 81 -17.11 15.27 -6.94
N LYS A 82 -16.31 14.29 -7.33
CA LYS A 82 -16.77 13.01 -7.89
C LYS A 82 -17.08 12.01 -6.78
N LYS A 83 -18.25 11.37 -6.86
CA LYS A 83 -18.67 10.37 -5.87
C LYS A 83 -17.78 9.11 -5.94
N ILE A 84 -17.40 8.62 -4.76
CA ILE A 84 -16.71 7.34 -4.57
C ILE A 84 -17.73 6.28 -4.20
N GLU A 85 -17.63 5.10 -4.80
CA GLU A 85 -18.56 4.00 -4.56
C GLU A 85 -18.24 3.28 -3.25
N TYR A 86 -19.28 2.94 -2.48
CA TYR A 86 -19.16 2.05 -1.35
C TYR A 86 -19.02 0.60 -1.82
N LYS A 87 -17.98 -0.09 -1.38
CA LYS A 87 -17.68 -1.47 -1.76
C LYS A 87 -17.50 -2.36 -0.55
N ILE A 88 -17.92 -3.61 -0.70
CA ILE A 88 -17.64 -4.70 0.23
C ILE A 88 -16.73 -5.68 -0.48
N ILE A 89 -15.45 -5.72 -0.05
CA ILE A 89 -14.46 -6.62 -0.64
C ILE A 89 -14.40 -7.89 0.20
N GLN A 90 -14.71 -9.02 -0.43
CA GLN A 90 -14.58 -10.34 0.18
C GLN A 90 -13.12 -10.78 0.14
N GLY A 91 -12.50 -10.92 1.30
CA GLY A 91 -11.15 -11.46 1.43
C GLY A 91 -11.12 -12.97 1.60
N LEU A 92 -9.94 -13.52 1.80
CA LEU A 92 -9.74 -14.93 2.18
C LEU A 92 -10.36 -15.20 3.55
N TYR A 93 -10.74 -16.46 3.79
CA TYR A 93 -11.33 -16.91 5.07
C TYR A 93 -12.58 -16.15 5.52
N TYR A 94 -13.44 -15.75 4.54
CA TYR A 94 -14.70 -15.04 4.80
C TYR A 94 -14.56 -13.66 5.45
N THR A 95 -13.36 -13.08 5.43
CA THR A 95 -13.16 -11.69 5.88
C THR A 95 -13.81 -10.72 4.91
N LYS A 96 -14.38 -9.63 5.43
CA LYS A 96 -14.96 -8.56 4.63
C LYS A 96 -14.29 -7.24 4.98
N THR A 97 -13.91 -6.49 3.95
CA THR A 97 -13.43 -5.12 4.10
C THR A 97 -14.49 -4.18 3.53
N TYR A 98 -14.81 -3.14 4.27
CA TYR A 98 -15.85 -2.16 3.93
C TYR A 98 -15.16 -0.82 3.68
N LEU A 99 -15.25 -0.30 2.46
CA LEU A 99 -14.59 0.96 2.11
C LEU A 99 -15.30 1.65 0.94
N TYR A 100 -15.00 2.93 0.77
CA TYR A 100 -15.31 3.65 -0.47
C TYR A 100 -14.09 3.51 -1.38
N HIS A 101 -14.32 3.13 -2.65
CA HIS A 101 -13.24 2.88 -3.58
C HIS A 101 -13.58 3.39 -4.98
N THR A 102 -12.59 3.99 -5.62
CA THR A 102 -12.66 4.44 -7.01
C THR A 102 -11.29 4.37 -7.66
N GLU A 103 -11.27 4.43 -8.98
CA GLU A 103 -10.06 4.42 -9.80
C GLU A 103 -10.16 5.52 -10.85
N LYS A 104 -9.02 5.90 -11.43
CA LYS A 104 -8.93 6.80 -12.59
C LYS A 104 -9.55 8.19 -12.33
N ILE A 105 -9.28 8.74 -11.17
CA ILE A 105 -9.66 10.11 -10.83
C ILE A 105 -8.45 11.02 -11.00
N ALA A 106 -8.43 11.86 -12.02
CA ALA A 106 -7.39 12.87 -12.18
C ALA A 106 -7.38 13.86 -11.00
N PRO A 107 -6.18 14.30 -10.55
CA PRO A 107 -6.07 15.36 -9.57
C PRO A 107 -6.57 16.68 -10.18
N GLU A 108 -7.22 17.53 -9.40
CA GLU A 108 -7.60 18.89 -9.80
C GLU A 108 -6.64 19.89 -9.16
N ASN A 109 -6.08 20.79 -9.94
CA ASN A 109 -5.06 21.76 -9.49
C ASN A 109 -3.87 21.09 -8.76
N ASN A 110 -3.43 19.91 -9.24
CA ASN A 110 -2.40 19.06 -8.63
C ASN A 110 -2.74 18.60 -7.20
N GLN A 111 -4.02 18.38 -6.89
CA GLN A 111 -4.48 18.01 -5.55
C GLN A 111 -5.67 17.05 -5.61
N TYR A 112 -5.79 16.22 -4.58
CA TYR A 112 -6.98 15.44 -4.27
C TYR A 112 -7.65 16.03 -3.04
N GLU A 113 -8.92 16.43 -3.16
CA GLU A 113 -9.74 16.96 -2.07
C GLU A 113 -10.87 16.00 -1.72
N PHE A 114 -11.02 15.69 -0.43
CA PHE A 114 -11.99 14.72 0.07
C PHE A 114 -13.08 15.40 0.87
N GLN A 115 -14.32 15.05 0.58
CA GLN A 115 -15.49 15.51 1.32
C GLN A 115 -16.39 14.31 1.67
N ILE A 116 -17.17 14.46 2.74
CA ILE A 116 -18.16 13.49 3.17
C ILE A 116 -19.52 14.19 3.39
N GLN A 117 -20.59 13.56 2.93
CA GLN A 117 -21.93 13.88 3.35
C GLN A 117 -22.49 12.72 4.16
N LEU A 118 -22.82 12.97 5.42
CA LEU A 118 -23.36 11.98 6.34
C LEU A 118 -24.83 11.66 6.02
N ALA A 119 -25.35 10.56 6.58
CA ALA A 119 -26.73 10.13 6.42
C ALA A 119 -27.78 11.19 6.86
N ASN A 120 -27.40 12.09 7.76
CA ASN A 120 -28.24 13.23 8.20
C ASN A 120 -28.15 14.45 7.26
N GLY A 121 -27.46 14.35 6.13
CA GLY A 121 -27.30 15.40 5.11
C GLY A 121 -26.18 16.42 5.40
N LYS A 122 -25.57 16.42 6.57
CA LYS A 122 -24.45 17.33 6.88
C LYS A 122 -23.23 16.99 6.00
N LYS A 123 -22.59 18.05 5.49
CA LYS A 123 -21.39 17.95 4.66
C LYS A 123 -20.17 18.46 5.40
N PHE A 124 -19.05 17.76 5.25
CA PHE A 124 -17.79 18.13 5.87
C PHE A 124 -16.63 17.90 4.89
N PHE A 125 -15.62 18.75 4.98
CA PHE A 125 -14.32 18.51 4.39
C PHE A 125 -13.54 17.51 5.21
N LEU A 126 -12.98 16.47 4.60
CA LEU A 126 -12.15 15.47 5.29
C LEU A 126 -10.68 15.87 5.28
N GLY A 127 -10.22 16.45 4.18
CA GLY A 127 -8.82 16.82 4.01
C GLY A 127 -8.39 16.80 2.55
N SER A 128 -7.10 17.00 2.32
CA SER A 128 -6.53 17.00 0.97
C SER A 128 -5.07 16.54 0.96
N VAL A 129 -4.59 16.13 -0.21
CA VAL A 129 -3.19 15.79 -0.44
C VAL A 129 -2.76 16.24 -1.84
N PRO A 130 -1.56 16.85 -2.00
CA PRO A 130 -1.01 17.15 -3.31
C PRO A 130 -0.76 15.85 -4.10
N SER A 131 -1.05 15.84 -5.40
CA SER A 131 -0.69 14.73 -6.28
C SER A 131 0.83 14.53 -6.33
N LEU A 132 1.26 13.33 -6.71
CA LEU A 132 2.66 13.05 -6.99
C LEU A 132 3.05 13.65 -8.33
N LYS A 133 4.29 14.10 -8.43
CA LYS A 133 4.85 14.59 -9.68
C LYS A 133 5.18 13.40 -10.57
N LEU A 134 4.76 13.47 -11.83
CA LEU A 134 5.07 12.45 -12.80
C LEU A 134 6.58 12.36 -13.05
N SER A 135 7.06 11.14 -13.21
CA SER A 135 8.38 10.81 -13.73
C SER A 135 8.26 10.28 -15.16
N SER A 136 9.37 10.26 -15.88
CA SER A 136 9.45 9.67 -17.21
C SER A 136 10.58 8.65 -17.19
N SER A 137 10.48 7.58 -17.96
CA SER A 137 11.58 6.64 -18.18
C SER A 137 12.85 7.34 -18.69
N ARG A 138 12.73 8.49 -19.36
CA ARG A 138 13.86 9.34 -19.75
C ARG A 138 14.62 9.96 -18.57
N ASN A 139 13.99 10.01 -17.40
CA ASN A 139 14.60 10.50 -16.18
C ASN A 139 15.52 9.46 -15.52
N ILE A 140 15.46 8.20 -15.96
CA ILE A 140 16.18 7.06 -15.42
C ILE A 140 17.01 6.47 -16.56
N ILE A 141 18.32 6.42 -16.37
CA ILE A 141 19.30 5.96 -17.37
C ILE A 141 20.04 4.75 -16.81
N TYR A 142 19.99 3.66 -17.53
CA TYR A 142 20.65 2.39 -17.21
C TYR A 142 20.75 1.52 -18.46
N ASP A 143 21.55 0.46 -18.39
CA ASP A 143 21.65 -0.54 -19.46
C ASP A 143 20.59 -1.64 -19.25
N GLU A 144 19.58 -1.72 -20.12
CA GLU A 144 18.52 -2.75 -20.06
C GLU A 144 19.09 -4.18 -20.21
N GLU A 145 20.17 -4.33 -20.98
CA GLU A 145 20.92 -5.56 -21.21
C GLU A 145 22.31 -5.42 -20.60
N ALA A 146 22.45 -5.78 -19.33
CA ALA A 146 23.68 -5.55 -18.58
C ALA A 146 24.63 -6.76 -18.64
N SER A 147 25.93 -6.50 -18.48
CA SER A 147 26.96 -7.54 -18.47
C SER A 147 27.31 -7.96 -17.02
N LEU A 148 27.38 -9.28 -16.79
CA LEU A 148 27.89 -9.85 -15.52
C LEU A 148 29.35 -9.50 -15.21
N ASN A 149 30.12 -9.03 -16.20
CA ASN A 149 31.52 -8.73 -16.06
C ASN A 149 31.83 -7.28 -15.63
N ASN A 150 30.83 -6.40 -15.66
CA ASN A 150 30.98 -4.98 -15.36
C ASN A 150 30.08 -4.58 -14.18
N ASP A 151 30.47 -3.53 -13.46
CA ASP A 151 29.58 -2.89 -12.50
C ASP A 151 28.33 -2.35 -13.20
N PHE A 152 27.19 -2.46 -12.55
CA PHE A 152 25.93 -1.93 -13.08
C PHE A 152 25.60 -0.60 -12.41
N SER A 153 25.20 0.39 -13.20
CA SER A 153 24.87 1.72 -12.68
C SER A 153 23.51 2.19 -13.16
N ILE A 154 22.75 2.77 -12.24
CA ILE A 154 21.49 3.45 -12.48
C ILE A 154 21.69 4.93 -12.17
N GLN A 155 21.36 5.82 -13.11
CA GLN A 155 21.37 7.26 -12.92
C GLN A 155 19.96 7.79 -13.04
N TRP A 156 19.60 8.77 -12.21
CA TRP A 156 18.29 9.39 -12.28
C TRP A 156 18.38 10.91 -12.07
N SER A 157 17.40 11.63 -12.63
CA SER A 157 17.29 13.07 -12.49
C SER A 157 15.84 13.53 -12.60
N GLY A 158 15.48 14.62 -11.90
CA GLY A 158 14.15 15.20 -11.97
C GLY A 158 13.03 14.41 -11.30
N LEU A 159 13.34 13.42 -10.45
CA LEU A 159 12.38 12.62 -9.69
C LEU A 159 11.97 13.37 -8.41
N GLN A 160 11.14 14.42 -8.53
CA GLN A 160 10.93 15.41 -7.48
C GLN A 160 10.34 14.86 -6.17
N ASP A 161 9.45 13.87 -6.24
CA ASP A 161 8.74 13.33 -5.07
C ASP A 161 9.29 11.99 -4.61
N VAL A 162 10.15 11.39 -5.42
CA VAL A 162 10.77 10.08 -5.12
C VAL A 162 11.79 10.23 -4.01
N ASN A 163 11.71 9.37 -3.02
CA ASN A 163 12.58 9.41 -1.84
C ASN A 163 13.20 8.05 -1.50
N VAL A 164 12.77 6.98 -2.17
CA VAL A 164 13.28 5.62 -1.97
C VAL A 164 13.51 4.95 -3.31
N LEU A 165 14.60 4.20 -3.40
CA LEU A 165 14.90 3.23 -4.43
C LEU A 165 14.93 1.85 -3.78
N TYR A 166 14.04 0.97 -4.22
CA TYR A 166 14.03 -0.44 -3.83
C TYR A 166 14.67 -1.27 -4.95
N LEU A 167 15.55 -2.20 -4.58
CA LEU A 167 16.25 -3.09 -5.51
C LEU A 167 15.88 -4.54 -5.20
N SER A 168 15.46 -5.29 -6.20
CA SER A 168 15.23 -6.74 -6.11
C SER A 168 16.15 -7.48 -7.08
N LYS A 169 16.59 -8.67 -6.71
CA LYS A 169 17.46 -9.51 -7.55
C LYS A 169 16.82 -10.86 -7.76
N THR A 170 16.69 -11.27 -9.00
CA THR A 170 16.39 -12.65 -9.37
C THR A 170 17.66 -13.32 -9.86
N VAL A 171 18.01 -14.43 -9.23
CA VAL A 171 19.20 -15.21 -9.59
C VAL A 171 18.83 -16.57 -10.11
N LYS A 172 19.56 -17.03 -11.13
CA LYS A 172 19.53 -18.40 -11.60
C LYS A 172 20.42 -19.24 -10.71
N VAL A 173 19.86 -20.34 -10.17
CA VAL A 173 20.58 -21.24 -9.28
C VAL A 173 21.19 -22.40 -10.08
N ASN A 174 22.50 -22.60 -9.98
CA ASN A 174 23.19 -23.70 -10.60
C ASN A 174 22.95 -24.99 -9.81
N THR A 175 21.92 -25.75 -10.18
CA THR A 175 21.66 -27.06 -9.59
C THR A 175 22.71 -28.07 -10.06
N LYS A 176 23.26 -28.87 -9.13
CA LYS A 176 24.23 -29.95 -9.47
C LYS A 176 23.60 -31.10 -10.24
N GLU A 177 22.30 -31.20 -10.26
CA GLU A 177 21.58 -32.19 -11.02
C GLU A 177 21.46 -31.75 -12.49
N LYS A 178 21.71 -32.68 -13.42
CA LYS A 178 21.47 -32.48 -14.86
C LYS A 178 19.96 -32.44 -15.14
N SER A 179 19.28 -31.46 -14.59
CA SER A 179 17.89 -31.18 -14.88
C SER A 179 17.82 -30.19 -16.03
N ASN A 180 16.95 -30.44 -16.99
CA ASN A 180 16.65 -29.47 -18.05
C ASN A 180 15.77 -28.30 -17.54
N VAL A 181 15.58 -28.22 -16.23
CA VAL A 181 14.77 -27.18 -15.59
C VAL A 181 15.71 -26.15 -14.98
N GLU A 182 15.60 -24.92 -15.45
CA GLU A 182 16.25 -23.76 -14.83
C GLU A 182 15.49 -23.36 -13.57
N THR A 183 16.21 -23.13 -12.49
CA THR A 183 15.62 -22.70 -11.21
C THR A 183 16.00 -21.24 -10.96
N PHE A 184 15.00 -20.39 -10.77
CA PHE A 184 15.18 -19.00 -10.40
C PHE A 184 14.75 -18.78 -8.96
N MET A 185 15.44 -17.87 -8.29
CA MET A 185 15.15 -17.52 -6.89
C MET A 185 15.27 -16.01 -6.71
N GLU A 186 14.26 -15.43 -6.08
CA GLU A 186 14.31 -14.04 -5.65
C GLU A 186 15.19 -13.90 -4.40
N GLN A 187 16.08 -12.91 -4.41
CA GLN A 187 16.93 -12.56 -3.27
C GLN A 187 16.30 -11.41 -2.48
N PRO A 188 16.57 -11.29 -1.16
CA PRO A 188 16.15 -10.14 -0.39
C PRO A 188 16.59 -8.83 -1.04
N GLY A 189 15.65 -7.89 -1.14
CA GLY A 189 15.89 -6.58 -1.75
C GLY A 189 16.63 -5.62 -0.82
N ASP A 190 17.27 -4.61 -1.42
CA ASP A 190 17.89 -3.49 -0.73
C ASP A 190 16.99 -2.25 -0.84
N THR A 191 16.86 -1.49 0.25
CA THR A 191 16.10 -0.24 0.28
C THR A 191 17.05 0.93 0.53
N ILE A 192 17.04 1.91 -0.37
CA ILE A 192 17.98 3.03 -0.37
C ILE A 192 17.20 4.35 -0.35
N LYS A 193 17.50 5.22 0.61
CA LYS A 193 16.99 6.59 0.59
C LYS A 193 17.72 7.38 -0.48
N ILE A 194 16.95 8.04 -1.34
CA ILE A 194 17.50 8.80 -2.46
C ILE A 194 16.94 10.24 -2.49
N GLY A 195 17.59 11.09 -3.26
CA GLY A 195 17.08 12.42 -3.61
C GLY A 195 16.57 12.47 -5.06
N PRO A 196 16.12 13.65 -5.51
CA PRO A 196 15.52 13.84 -6.84
C PRO A 196 16.49 13.61 -8.01
N ALA A 197 17.79 13.53 -7.74
CA ALA A 197 18.81 13.17 -8.71
C ALA A 197 19.93 12.41 -8.01
N GLY A 198 20.56 11.48 -8.71
CA GLY A 198 21.64 10.67 -8.15
C GLY A 198 22.11 9.56 -9.06
N THR A 199 23.01 8.75 -8.51
CA THR A 199 23.53 7.54 -9.15
C THR A 199 23.67 6.45 -8.09
N TYR A 200 23.31 5.25 -8.44
CA TYR A 200 23.58 4.04 -7.68
C TYR A 200 24.42 3.10 -8.52
N THR A 201 25.44 2.48 -7.92
CA THR A 201 26.28 1.48 -8.60
C THR A 201 26.28 0.19 -7.79
N LEU A 202 25.77 -0.87 -8.40
CA LEU A 202 25.89 -2.24 -7.89
C LEU A 202 27.19 -2.84 -8.43
N LYS A 203 28.12 -3.16 -7.53
CA LYS A 203 29.38 -3.78 -7.89
C LYS A 203 29.17 -5.23 -8.33
N LYS A 204 29.87 -5.66 -9.37
CA LYS A 204 29.76 -7.02 -9.92
C LYS A 204 30.01 -8.13 -8.88
N GLU A 205 30.89 -7.87 -7.91
CA GLU A 205 31.17 -8.81 -6.80
C GLU A 205 29.96 -9.03 -5.88
N LYS A 206 28.92 -8.16 -5.98
CA LYS A 206 27.68 -8.24 -5.19
C LYS A 206 26.49 -8.76 -6.00
N PHE A 207 26.69 -9.18 -7.25
CA PHE A 207 25.59 -9.63 -8.10
C PHE A 207 24.95 -10.91 -7.58
N SER A 208 25.79 -11.89 -7.18
CA SER A 208 25.32 -13.21 -6.78
C SER A 208 26.26 -13.86 -5.78
N LYS A 209 25.78 -14.91 -5.11
CA LYS A 209 26.57 -15.78 -4.25
C LYS A 209 27.17 -16.93 -5.04
N PRO A 210 28.17 -17.67 -4.50
CA PRO A 210 28.67 -18.86 -5.15
C PRO A 210 27.56 -19.87 -5.48
N GLY A 211 27.50 -20.33 -6.71
CA GLY A 211 26.45 -21.23 -7.21
C GLY A 211 25.19 -20.53 -7.73
N GLU A 212 25.20 -19.22 -7.78
CA GLU A 212 24.12 -18.40 -8.33
C GLU A 212 24.65 -17.50 -9.46
N THR A 213 23.79 -17.07 -10.36
CA THR A 213 24.09 -16.09 -11.39
C THR A 213 22.96 -15.07 -11.43
N LEU A 214 23.26 -13.77 -11.37
CA LEU A 214 22.25 -12.73 -11.50
C LEU A 214 21.61 -12.83 -12.89
N ASP A 215 20.30 -12.82 -12.91
CA ASP A 215 19.49 -12.90 -14.14
C ASP A 215 18.76 -11.57 -14.37
N ILE A 216 18.01 -11.10 -13.35
CA ILE A 216 17.27 -9.85 -13.42
C ILE A 216 17.58 -9.01 -12.18
N LEU A 217 17.80 -7.71 -12.39
CA LEU A 217 17.78 -6.68 -11.36
C LEU A 217 16.53 -5.81 -11.57
N GLY A 218 15.56 -5.95 -10.69
CA GLY A 218 14.41 -5.03 -10.60
C GLY A 218 14.78 -3.83 -9.73
N PHE A 219 14.29 -2.66 -10.10
CA PHE A 219 14.43 -1.45 -9.28
C PHE A 219 13.20 -0.57 -9.37
N GLU A 220 12.71 -0.19 -8.21
CA GLU A 220 11.47 0.54 -8.02
C GLU A 220 11.76 1.88 -7.35
N PHE A 221 11.38 2.96 -7.99
CA PHE A 221 11.44 4.31 -7.45
C PHE A 221 10.11 4.62 -6.78
N THR A 222 10.12 4.83 -5.46
CA THR A 222 8.89 5.04 -4.70
C THR A 222 8.80 6.46 -4.16
N ALA A 223 7.58 6.98 -4.13
CA ALA A 223 7.22 8.27 -3.60
C ALA A 223 6.08 8.12 -2.58
N GLU A 224 6.15 8.88 -1.49
CA GLU A 224 5.07 8.96 -0.50
C GLU A 224 4.89 10.41 -0.06
N LYS A 225 3.63 10.85 0.01
CA LYS A 225 3.25 12.13 0.62
C LYS A 225 2.10 11.93 1.61
N THR A 226 2.14 12.67 2.69
CA THR A 226 1.04 12.79 3.64
C THR A 226 0.31 14.10 3.40
N GLY A 227 -1.01 14.02 3.35
CA GLY A 227 -1.89 15.16 3.21
C GLY A 227 -2.24 15.83 4.54
N THR A 228 -3.07 16.85 4.45
CA THR A 228 -3.68 17.51 5.61
C THR A 228 -5.07 16.96 5.85
N VAL A 229 -5.39 16.68 7.11
CA VAL A 229 -6.73 16.24 7.53
C VAL A 229 -7.46 17.35 8.24
N ASN A 230 -8.79 17.34 8.19
CA ASN A 230 -9.60 18.26 8.97
C ASN A 230 -9.31 18.04 10.48
N PRO A 231 -8.94 19.11 11.22
CA PRO A 231 -8.57 18.98 12.63
C PRO A 231 -9.73 18.54 13.58
N GLN A 232 -10.96 18.56 13.10
CA GLN A 232 -12.13 18.07 13.84
C GLN A 232 -12.27 16.54 13.78
N LEU A 233 -11.56 15.85 12.86
CA LEU A 233 -11.55 14.40 12.79
C LEU A 233 -10.88 13.78 14.03
N LEU A 234 -11.23 12.55 14.34
CA LEU A 234 -10.58 11.79 15.41
C LEU A 234 -9.09 11.58 15.13
N ASN A 235 -8.31 11.52 16.19
CA ASN A 235 -6.88 11.19 16.12
C ASN A 235 -6.65 9.87 15.38
N GLY A 236 -5.56 9.83 14.59
CA GLY A 236 -5.23 8.71 13.71
C GLY A 236 -5.95 8.75 12.36
N SER A 237 -6.67 9.84 12.04
CA SER A 237 -7.07 10.14 10.67
C SER A 237 -5.85 10.47 9.83
N SER A 238 -5.84 10.00 8.58
CA SER A 238 -4.72 10.21 7.65
C SER A 238 -5.20 10.27 6.21
N ILE A 239 -4.44 10.98 5.40
CA ILE A 239 -4.53 10.95 3.94
C ILE A 239 -3.11 10.74 3.43
N THR A 240 -2.88 9.63 2.74
CA THR A 240 -1.57 9.26 2.22
C THR A 240 -1.68 8.97 0.73
N ILE A 241 -0.73 9.46 -0.05
CA ILE A 241 -0.57 9.10 -1.45
C ILE A 241 0.78 8.44 -1.63
N ASN A 242 0.77 7.24 -2.21
CA ASN A 242 1.94 6.46 -2.54
C ASN A 242 2.00 6.27 -4.06
N GLY A 243 3.19 6.16 -4.61
CA GLY A 243 3.36 5.83 -6.01
C GLY A 243 4.71 5.23 -6.31
N ASN A 244 4.79 4.52 -7.42
CA ASN A 244 6.01 3.89 -7.88
C ASN A 244 6.23 4.06 -9.38
N HIS A 245 7.48 3.84 -9.78
CA HIS A 245 7.96 3.69 -11.14
C HIS A 245 8.94 2.52 -11.14
N ASP A 246 8.55 1.44 -11.82
CA ASP A 246 9.29 0.18 -11.87
C ASP A 246 10.08 0.09 -13.16
N GLU A 247 11.32 -0.40 -13.06
CA GLU A 247 12.20 -0.70 -14.17
C GLU A 247 12.97 -1.99 -13.87
N GLN A 248 13.57 -2.60 -14.91
CA GLN A 248 14.40 -3.79 -14.74
C GLN A 248 15.52 -3.86 -15.76
N ALA A 249 16.61 -4.52 -15.39
CA ALA A 249 17.71 -4.87 -16.27
C ALA A 249 17.94 -6.38 -16.28
N ASN A 250 18.18 -6.94 -17.48
CA ASN A 250 18.53 -8.34 -17.71
C ASN A 250 20.04 -8.48 -17.76
N PHE A 251 20.59 -9.56 -17.20
CA PHE A 251 22.03 -9.80 -17.13
C PHE A 251 22.45 -10.99 -17.99
N LYS A 252 23.54 -10.76 -18.75
CA LYS A 252 24.13 -11.76 -19.65
C LYS A 252 25.64 -11.90 -19.44
#